data_20ec818d6c1c5ea23b9600f7f73ce40a
#
_entry.id   20ec818d6c1c5ea23b9600f7f73ce40a
#
_cell.length_a   1.000
_cell.length_b   1.000
_cell.length_c   1.000
_cell.angle_alpha   90.00
_cell.angle_beta   90.00
_cell.angle_gamma   90.00
#
_symmetry.space_group_name_H-M   'P 1'
#
loop_
_entity.id
_entity.type
_entity.pdbx_description
1 polymer ?
#
loop_
_entity_poly.entity_id
_entity_poly.type
_entity_poly.pdbx_seq_one_letter_code
_entity_poly.pdbx_strand_id
1 'polypeptide(L)'
;MPVILKLLTAAFLTCLSLTAYGEKLRIVTEPWAPYVYEENGSMRGLDYETTVIVFQRLGVDVEWQFLPWKRCLAMLDQGHADGALDIFHSHDRDAQLLYPSEPLSEVEFVLFYANARAHPAERVDDLQGLTVGISPGYLYGNAFSESTLFNREPAPSHEANFGKLSLGRIDLVITDRRVGQHVIKAMGLEGNVSQAPFVVSRQQQFLAVRRGAGMDLLVQRFAAELKRFKQEPAYAALSAKYGEIQANTASEHTVEQQESSAP
;
A
#
# COMPACT_ATOMS: atom_id res chain seq x y z
N MET A 1 -16.77 -58.57 24.75
CA MET A 1 -16.93 -57.13 25.12
C MET A 1 -15.67 -56.25 24.95
N PRO A 2 -14.39 -56.66 25.18
CA PRO A 2 -13.25 -55.74 25.07
C PRO A 2 -12.86 -55.36 23.64
N VAL A 3 -13.21 -56.16 22.61
CA VAL A 3 -12.86 -55.88 21.19
C VAL A 3 -13.75 -54.79 20.60
N ILE A 4 -15.03 -54.79 20.91
CA ILE A 4 -16.00 -53.78 20.43
C ILE A 4 -15.70 -52.40 21.04
N LEU A 5 -15.26 -52.34 22.28
CA LEU A 5 -14.88 -51.07 22.92
C LEU A 5 -13.59 -50.49 22.31
N LYS A 6 -12.64 -51.33 21.93
CA LYS A 6 -11.40 -50.89 21.21
C LYS A 6 -11.68 -50.41 19.79
N LEU A 7 -12.64 -51.02 19.09
CA LEU A 7 -13.08 -50.59 17.77
C LEU A 7 -13.85 -49.25 17.83
N LEU A 8 -14.66 -49.03 18.85
CA LEU A 8 -15.38 -47.76 19.06
C LEU A 8 -14.43 -46.62 19.45
N THR A 9 -13.41 -46.87 20.27
CA THR A 9 -12.37 -45.88 20.58
C THR A 9 -11.48 -45.56 19.37
N ALA A 10 -11.13 -46.54 18.55
CA ALA A 10 -10.38 -46.31 17.31
C ALA A 10 -11.20 -45.51 16.29
N ALA A 11 -12.49 -45.78 16.12
CA ALA A 11 -13.39 -45.04 15.25
C ALA A 11 -13.62 -43.59 15.73
N PHE A 12 -13.66 -43.37 17.05
CA PHE A 12 -13.78 -42.03 17.63
C PHE A 12 -12.51 -41.20 17.47
N LEU A 13 -11.33 -41.80 17.57
CA LEU A 13 -10.07 -41.10 17.29
C LEU A 13 -9.88 -40.76 15.79
N THR A 14 -10.39 -41.58 14.88
CA THR A 14 -10.33 -41.26 13.42
C THR A 14 -11.32 -40.17 13.00
N CYS A 15 -12.42 -39.98 13.73
CA CYS A 15 -13.35 -38.85 13.47
C CYS A 15 -12.85 -37.49 13.97
N LEU A 16 -11.85 -37.44 14.87
CA LEU A 16 -11.26 -36.16 15.31
C LEU A 16 -10.23 -35.58 14.32
N SER A 17 -9.89 -36.30 13.24
CA SER A 17 -9.06 -35.80 12.15
C SER A 17 -9.87 -35.07 11.06
N LEU A 18 -11.07 -34.59 11.38
CA LEU A 18 -11.74 -33.59 10.57
C LEU A 18 -10.81 -32.36 10.55
N THR A 19 -10.02 -32.26 9.48
CA THR A 19 -9.29 -31.08 9.13
C THR A 19 -10.20 -29.90 9.31
N ALA A 20 -9.94 -29.10 10.36
CA ALA A 20 -10.45 -27.76 10.43
C ALA A 20 -9.91 -27.06 9.17
N TYR A 21 -10.70 -27.06 8.11
CA TYR A 21 -10.50 -26.17 6.98
C TYR A 21 -10.72 -24.78 7.57
N GLY A 22 -9.64 -24.18 8.05
CA GLY A 22 -9.68 -22.83 8.55
C GLY A 22 -10.24 -21.96 7.42
N GLU A 23 -11.29 -21.20 7.73
CA GLU A 23 -11.82 -20.22 6.79
C GLU A 23 -10.66 -19.32 6.35
N LYS A 24 -10.46 -19.19 5.03
CA LYS A 24 -9.39 -18.34 4.49
C LYS A 24 -9.69 -16.90 4.84
N LEU A 25 -8.66 -16.18 5.25
CA LEU A 25 -8.76 -14.74 5.50
C LEU A 25 -8.96 -14.01 4.15
N ARG A 26 -10.10 -13.34 3.98
CA ARG A 26 -10.42 -12.60 2.74
C ARG A 26 -9.83 -11.21 2.79
N ILE A 27 -8.78 -10.99 2.01
CA ILE A 27 -8.10 -9.70 1.92
C ILE A 27 -8.39 -9.06 0.57
N VAL A 28 -8.87 -7.82 0.62
CA VAL A 28 -9.13 -6.99 -0.56
C VAL A 28 -8.04 -5.95 -0.72
N THR A 29 -7.77 -5.57 -1.97
CA THR A 29 -6.85 -4.50 -2.33
C THR A 29 -7.18 -3.98 -3.72
N GLU A 30 -6.61 -2.83 -4.12
CA GLU A 30 -6.64 -2.39 -5.51
C GLU A 30 -5.25 -2.54 -6.15
N PRO A 31 -5.14 -2.62 -7.48
CA PRO A 31 -3.84 -2.62 -8.14
C PRO A 31 -3.09 -1.31 -7.87
N TRP A 32 -1.91 -1.41 -7.26
CA TRP A 32 -1.08 -0.26 -6.89
C TRP A 32 0.42 -0.60 -7.03
N ALA A 33 0.87 -0.75 -8.27
CA ALA A 33 2.27 -1.07 -8.56
C ALA A 33 3.22 0.06 -8.09
N PRO A 34 4.37 -0.27 -7.49
CA PRO A 34 4.98 -1.58 -7.36
C PRO A 34 4.66 -2.33 -6.04
N TYR A 35 3.70 -1.87 -5.23
CA TYR A 35 3.37 -2.46 -3.93
C TYR A 35 2.51 -3.71 -4.04
N VAL A 36 1.45 -3.64 -4.84
CA VAL A 36 0.56 -4.77 -5.13
C VAL A 36 -0.04 -4.61 -6.53
N TYR A 37 0.08 -5.63 -7.39
CA TYR A 37 -0.44 -5.60 -8.75
C TYR A 37 -0.49 -7.01 -9.34
N GLU A 38 -1.15 -7.15 -10.48
CA GLU A 38 -1.17 -8.37 -11.25
C GLU A 38 -0.27 -8.24 -12.49
N GLU A 39 0.56 -9.25 -12.72
CA GLU A 39 1.40 -9.37 -13.91
C GLU A 39 1.33 -10.79 -14.43
N ASN A 40 0.92 -10.97 -15.71
CA ASN A 40 0.79 -12.28 -16.36
C ASN A 40 -0.07 -13.28 -15.56
N GLY A 41 -1.17 -12.83 -14.97
CA GLY A 41 -2.08 -13.67 -14.16
C GLY A 41 -1.53 -14.04 -12.78
N SER A 42 -0.44 -13.42 -12.35
CA SER A 42 0.16 -13.64 -11.03
C SER A 42 0.22 -12.35 -10.23
N MET A 43 -0.18 -12.43 -8.97
CA MET A 43 -0.05 -11.29 -8.05
C MET A 43 1.41 -11.08 -7.65
N ARG A 44 1.83 -9.83 -7.63
CA ARG A 44 3.18 -9.38 -7.34
C ARG A 44 3.15 -8.07 -6.55
N GLY A 45 4.31 -7.65 -6.09
CA GLY A 45 4.53 -6.38 -5.44
C GLY A 45 5.18 -6.51 -4.07
N LEU A 46 5.83 -5.45 -3.64
CA LEU A 46 6.60 -5.45 -2.39
C LEU A 46 5.74 -5.85 -1.19
N ASP A 47 4.61 -5.15 -1.01
CA ASP A 47 3.77 -5.33 0.16
C ASP A 47 2.94 -6.62 0.07
N TYR A 48 2.55 -7.00 -1.15
CA TYR A 48 1.90 -8.30 -1.39
C TYR A 48 2.83 -9.47 -1.05
N GLU A 49 4.03 -9.54 -1.64
CA GLU A 49 4.95 -10.66 -1.42
C GLU A 49 5.43 -10.70 0.04
N THR A 50 5.66 -9.52 0.66
CA THR A 50 5.94 -9.40 2.10
C THR A 50 4.82 -10.01 2.94
N THR A 51 3.57 -9.65 2.66
CA THR A 51 2.40 -10.12 3.41
C THR A 51 2.20 -11.63 3.23
N VAL A 52 2.37 -12.14 2.01
CA VAL A 52 2.29 -13.59 1.73
C VAL A 52 3.33 -14.37 2.54
N ILE A 53 4.59 -13.90 2.56
CA ILE A 53 5.66 -14.57 3.33
C ILE A 53 5.34 -14.57 4.82
N VAL A 54 4.88 -13.44 5.36
CA VAL A 54 4.51 -13.34 6.78
C VAL A 54 3.35 -14.28 7.12
N PHE A 55 2.28 -14.30 6.31
CA PHE A 55 1.15 -15.20 6.54
C PHE A 55 1.52 -16.68 6.41
N GLN A 56 2.36 -17.03 5.44
CA GLN A 56 2.86 -18.41 5.31
C GLN A 56 3.61 -18.86 6.57
N ARG A 57 4.46 -17.99 7.15
CA ARG A 57 5.16 -18.29 8.40
C ARG A 57 4.24 -18.40 9.62
N LEU A 58 3.10 -17.71 9.58
CA LEU A 58 2.08 -17.78 10.62
C LEU A 58 1.09 -18.92 10.43
N GLY A 59 1.14 -19.62 9.30
CA GLY A 59 0.19 -20.70 8.95
C GLY A 59 -1.22 -20.19 8.67
N VAL A 60 -1.33 -18.99 8.09
CA VAL A 60 -2.60 -18.34 7.74
C VAL A 60 -2.82 -18.43 6.23
N ASP A 61 -3.94 -19.03 5.82
CA ASP A 61 -4.36 -19.05 4.43
C ASP A 61 -5.16 -17.78 4.08
N VAL A 62 -4.87 -17.21 2.92
CA VAL A 62 -5.47 -15.97 2.45
C VAL A 62 -6.13 -16.15 1.10
N GLU A 63 -7.31 -15.58 0.95
CA GLU A 63 -7.98 -15.36 -0.33
C GLU A 63 -7.86 -13.88 -0.70
N TRP A 64 -7.22 -13.61 -1.84
CA TRP A 64 -6.96 -12.27 -2.32
C TRP A 64 -7.98 -11.84 -3.37
N GLN A 65 -8.44 -10.58 -3.29
CA GLN A 65 -9.34 -10.03 -4.29
C GLN A 65 -8.94 -8.59 -4.66
N PHE A 66 -8.76 -8.35 -5.98
CA PHE A 66 -8.57 -7.02 -6.53
C PHE A 66 -9.89 -6.34 -6.85
N LEU A 67 -10.07 -5.13 -6.36
CA LEU A 67 -11.27 -4.30 -6.55
C LEU A 67 -10.89 -2.82 -6.59
N PRO A 68 -11.71 -1.96 -7.19
CA PRO A 68 -11.56 -0.52 -7.00
C PRO A 68 -11.62 -0.14 -5.52
N TRP A 69 -10.75 0.78 -5.06
CA TRP A 69 -10.55 1.08 -3.64
C TRP A 69 -11.85 1.36 -2.85
N LYS A 70 -12.74 2.18 -3.42
CA LYS A 70 -14.05 2.43 -2.79
C LYS A 70 -14.85 1.14 -2.55
N ARG A 71 -14.71 0.15 -3.42
CA ARG A 71 -15.38 -1.14 -3.25
C ARG A 71 -14.69 -1.98 -2.17
N CYS A 72 -13.35 -1.91 -2.07
CA CYS A 72 -12.62 -2.53 -0.97
C CYS A 72 -13.13 -2.02 0.39
N LEU A 73 -13.24 -0.70 0.55
CA LEU A 73 -13.77 -0.08 1.76
C LEU A 73 -15.21 -0.52 2.06
N ALA A 74 -16.09 -0.53 1.04
CA ALA A 74 -17.47 -0.98 1.20
C ALA A 74 -17.57 -2.46 1.63
N MET A 75 -16.70 -3.34 1.10
CA MET A 75 -16.67 -4.75 1.50
C MET A 75 -16.19 -4.93 2.94
N LEU A 76 -15.22 -4.12 3.40
CA LEU A 76 -14.81 -4.09 4.81
C LEU A 76 -15.97 -3.67 5.71
N ASP A 77 -16.64 -2.57 5.40
CA ASP A 77 -17.77 -2.04 6.19
C ASP A 77 -18.92 -3.06 6.29
N GLN A 78 -19.22 -3.76 5.20
CA GLN A 78 -20.28 -4.76 5.12
C GLN A 78 -19.89 -6.13 5.69
N GLY A 79 -18.62 -6.35 6.04
CA GLY A 79 -18.15 -7.64 6.53
C GLY A 79 -17.96 -8.72 5.47
N HIS A 80 -17.91 -8.33 4.21
CA HIS A 80 -17.66 -9.23 3.09
C HIS A 80 -16.15 -9.47 2.85
N ALA A 81 -15.29 -8.65 3.43
CA ALA A 81 -13.85 -8.84 3.52
C ALA A 81 -13.43 -8.82 4.98
N ASP A 82 -12.37 -9.56 5.30
CA ASP A 82 -11.82 -9.66 6.65
C ASP A 82 -10.70 -8.65 6.87
N GLY A 83 -10.07 -8.17 5.81
CA GLY A 83 -9.04 -7.14 5.85
C GLY A 83 -8.78 -6.49 4.49
N ALA A 84 -7.92 -5.48 4.50
CA ALA A 84 -7.40 -4.82 3.31
C ALA A 84 -5.89 -4.66 3.38
N LEU A 85 -5.23 -4.84 2.23
CA LEU A 85 -3.82 -4.57 2.04
C LEU A 85 -3.65 -3.13 1.54
N ASP A 86 -2.53 -2.50 1.89
CA ASP A 86 -2.13 -1.14 1.49
C ASP A 86 -3.13 -0.05 1.92
N ILE A 87 -3.69 -0.22 3.11
CA ILE A 87 -4.58 0.77 3.72
C ILE A 87 -3.80 1.71 4.64
N PHE A 88 -4.10 3.02 4.53
CA PHE A 88 -3.58 4.00 5.47
C PHE A 88 -4.37 4.01 6.77
N HIS A 89 -3.67 4.23 7.87
CA HIS A 89 -4.32 4.43 9.17
C HIS A 89 -5.21 5.68 9.14
N SER A 90 -6.40 5.57 9.72
CA SER A 90 -7.32 6.68 9.93
C SER A 90 -8.07 6.47 11.24
N HIS A 91 -8.14 7.49 12.08
CA HIS A 91 -8.89 7.44 13.34
C HIS A 91 -10.36 7.08 13.15
N ASP A 92 -10.97 7.49 12.04
CA ASP A 92 -12.37 7.15 11.73
C ASP A 92 -12.59 5.64 11.56
N ARG A 93 -11.52 4.89 11.28
CA ARG A 93 -11.57 3.43 11.08
C ARG A 93 -11.17 2.63 12.32
N ASP A 94 -10.62 3.26 13.36
CA ASP A 94 -10.13 2.56 14.56
C ASP A 94 -11.22 1.77 15.30
N ALA A 95 -12.48 2.19 15.19
CA ALA A 95 -13.60 1.47 15.76
C ALA A 95 -13.87 0.12 15.06
N GLN A 96 -13.51 -0.01 13.78
CA GLN A 96 -13.84 -1.16 12.94
C GLN A 96 -12.61 -2.01 12.59
N LEU A 97 -11.44 -1.39 12.46
CA LEU A 97 -10.20 -2.02 12.00
C LEU A 97 -9.14 -2.10 13.08
N LEU A 98 -8.30 -3.11 12.96
CA LEU A 98 -7.08 -3.32 13.73
C LEU A 98 -5.89 -3.13 12.78
N TYR A 99 -4.92 -2.33 13.21
CA TYR A 99 -3.68 -2.08 12.49
C TYR A 99 -2.51 -2.71 13.24
N PRO A 100 -1.59 -3.44 12.55
CA PRO A 100 -0.33 -3.87 13.15
C PRO A 100 0.49 -2.66 13.60
N SER A 101 1.28 -2.82 14.63
CA SER A 101 2.22 -1.77 15.07
C SER A 101 3.40 -1.56 14.11
N GLU A 102 3.64 -2.51 13.21
CA GLU A 102 4.67 -2.44 12.18
C GLU A 102 3.99 -2.18 10.84
N PRO A 103 4.28 -1.06 10.13
CA PRO A 103 3.77 -0.79 8.80
C PRO A 103 4.40 -1.73 7.77
N LEU A 104 3.76 -1.93 6.63
CA LEU A 104 4.35 -2.65 5.48
C LEU A 104 5.43 -1.79 4.81
N SER A 105 5.05 -0.61 4.39
CA SER A 105 5.92 0.35 3.70
C SER A 105 5.55 1.79 4.06
N GLU A 106 6.38 2.74 3.62
CA GLU A 106 6.11 4.16 3.66
C GLU A 106 6.02 4.70 2.24
N VAL A 107 5.06 5.59 2.00
CA VAL A 107 4.80 6.22 0.72
C VAL A 107 4.92 7.73 0.82
N GLU A 108 5.34 8.35 -0.28
CA GLU A 108 5.43 9.79 -0.43
C GLU A 108 4.47 10.27 -1.49
N PHE A 109 3.42 10.95 -1.11
CA PHE A 109 2.57 11.64 -2.08
C PHE A 109 3.27 12.87 -2.62
N VAL A 110 3.41 12.89 -3.94
CA VAL A 110 4.06 13.95 -4.71
C VAL A 110 3.16 14.38 -5.88
N LEU A 111 3.50 15.52 -6.48
CA LEU A 111 2.79 16.05 -7.63
C LEU A 111 3.59 15.77 -8.91
N PHE A 112 2.87 15.43 -9.97
CA PHE A 112 3.43 15.27 -11.31
C PHE A 112 2.79 16.27 -12.26
N TYR A 113 3.58 16.83 -13.21
CA TYR A 113 3.15 17.79 -14.21
C TYR A 113 3.68 17.42 -15.58
N ALA A 114 2.97 17.85 -16.63
CA ALA A 114 3.47 17.72 -18.00
C ALA A 114 4.53 18.78 -18.27
N ASN A 115 5.70 18.39 -18.84
CA ASN A 115 6.82 19.31 -19.10
C ASN A 115 6.45 20.48 -20.02
N ALA A 116 5.52 20.25 -20.96
CA ALA A 116 5.00 21.29 -21.84
C ALA A 116 4.15 22.37 -21.11
N ARG A 117 3.72 22.08 -19.88
CA ARG A 117 2.92 22.94 -19.00
C ARG A 117 3.43 22.78 -17.58
N ALA A 118 4.65 23.19 -17.33
CA ALA A 118 5.31 23.02 -16.06
C ALA A 118 4.64 23.85 -14.95
N HIS A 119 4.27 23.18 -13.86
CA HIS A 119 3.80 23.78 -12.62
C HIS A 119 4.69 23.30 -11.46
N PRO A 120 5.87 23.89 -11.27
CA PRO A 120 6.81 23.50 -10.21
C PRO A 120 6.30 24.01 -8.85
N ALA A 121 5.31 23.32 -8.29
CA ALA A 121 4.82 23.62 -6.96
C ALA A 121 5.85 23.20 -5.89
N GLU A 122 6.09 24.05 -4.91
CA GLU A 122 6.95 23.79 -3.75
C GLU A 122 6.14 23.65 -2.46
N ARG A 123 4.85 24.00 -2.48
CA ARG A 123 3.90 23.92 -1.36
C ARG A 123 2.47 23.85 -1.87
N VAL A 124 1.53 23.52 -0.98
CA VAL A 124 0.09 23.37 -1.32
C VAL A 124 -0.51 24.69 -1.82
N ASP A 125 -0.06 25.84 -1.30
CA ASP A 125 -0.59 27.16 -1.71
C ASP A 125 -0.28 27.48 -3.17
N ASP A 126 0.79 26.91 -3.75
CA ASP A 126 1.15 27.14 -5.15
C ASP A 126 0.18 26.46 -6.13
N LEU A 127 -0.75 25.65 -5.61
CA LEU A 127 -1.79 25.01 -6.41
C LEU A 127 -2.98 25.90 -6.71
N GLN A 128 -2.96 27.17 -6.26
CA GLN A 128 -4.09 28.09 -6.41
C GLN A 128 -4.57 28.19 -7.86
N GLY A 129 -5.86 27.90 -8.06
CA GLY A 129 -6.53 27.98 -9.37
C GLY A 129 -6.27 26.78 -10.30
N LEU A 130 -5.40 25.86 -9.93
CA LEU A 130 -5.07 24.67 -10.72
C LEU A 130 -6.09 23.54 -10.50
N THR A 131 -6.08 22.57 -11.42
CA THR A 131 -6.86 21.32 -11.32
C THR A 131 -5.92 20.15 -11.10
N VAL A 132 -6.09 19.45 -9.99
CA VAL A 132 -5.29 18.30 -9.59
C VAL A 132 -6.09 17.01 -9.73
N GLY A 133 -5.58 16.07 -10.53
CA GLY A 133 -6.12 14.73 -10.66
C GLY A 133 -5.87 13.90 -9.41
N ILE A 134 -6.92 13.26 -8.90
CA ILE A 134 -6.91 12.47 -7.66
C ILE A 134 -7.49 11.07 -7.87
N SER A 135 -7.14 10.14 -6.98
CA SER A 135 -7.80 8.83 -6.86
C SER A 135 -8.92 8.90 -5.82
N PRO A 136 -10.14 8.46 -6.16
CA PRO A 136 -11.29 8.55 -5.25
C PRO A 136 -11.11 7.73 -3.97
N GLY A 137 -11.26 8.36 -2.80
CA GLY A 137 -11.17 7.69 -1.49
C GLY A 137 -9.77 7.63 -0.90
N TYR A 138 -8.78 8.22 -1.57
CA TYR A 138 -7.42 8.33 -1.03
C TYR A 138 -7.31 9.45 0.01
N LEU A 139 -6.39 9.23 0.95
CA LEU A 139 -6.01 10.21 1.98
C LEU A 139 -4.66 10.80 1.60
N TYR A 140 -4.63 12.08 1.19
CA TYR A 140 -3.40 12.77 0.76
C TYR A 140 -2.76 13.65 1.84
N GLY A 141 -3.24 13.54 3.09
CA GLY A 141 -2.87 14.42 4.19
C GLY A 141 -3.76 15.65 4.29
N ASN A 142 -3.87 16.20 5.52
CA ASN A 142 -4.85 17.25 5.85
C ASN A 142 -4.64 18.53 5.04
N ALA A 143 -3.40 19.01 4.94
CA ALA A 143 -3.10 20.25 4.22
C ALA A 143 -3.60 20.23 2.76
N PHE A 144 -3.43 19.10 2.05
CA PHE A 144 -3.95 18.92 0.70
C PHE A 144 -5.47 18.72 0.70
N SER A 145 -5.99 17.88 1.60
CA SER A 145 -7.39 17.46 1.59
C SER A 145 -8.36 18.60 2.00
N GLU A 146 -7.95 19.48 2.91
CA GLU A 146 -8.76 20.58 3.45
C GLU A 146 -8.62 21.88 2.64
N SER A 147 -7.58 22.02 1.82
CA SER A 147 -7.38 23.22 1.01
C SER A 147 -8.53 23.43 0.02
N THR A 148 -8.96 24.67 -0.11
CA THR A 148 -9.96 25.13 -1.09
C THR A 148 -9.36 25.93 -2.24
N LEU A 149 -8.03 25.99 -2.34
CA LEU A 149 -7.32 26.84 -3.29
C LEU A 149 -7.33 26.29 -4.73
N PHE A 150 -7.59 25.00 -4.92
CA PHE A 150 -7.52 24.30 -6.19
C PHE A 150 -8.66 23.31 -6.37
N ASN A 151 -8.89 22.90 -7.62
CA ASN A 151 -9.90 21.91 -7.96
C ASN A 151 -9.32 20.49 -7.89
N ARG A 152 -10.11 19.54 -7.42
CA ARG A 152 -9.78 18.11 -7.43
C ARG A 152 -10.62 17.41 -8.45
N GLU A 153 -9.98 16.76 -9.42
CA GLU A 153 -10.68 15.99 -10.44
C GLU A 153 -10.42 14.49 -10.26
N PRO A 154 -11.44 13.70 -9.89
CA PRO A 154 -11.26 12.27 -9.71
C PRO A 154 -11.13 11.53 -11.03
N ALA A 155 -10.30 10.48 -11.04
CA ALA A 155 -10.20 9.52 -12.14
C ALA A 155 -10.27 8.08 -11.64
N PRO A 156 -10.74 7.13 -12.48
CA PRO A 156 -10.94 5.74 -12.09
C PRO A 156 -9.62 4.96 -11.92
N SER A 157 -8.51 5.44 -12.46
CA SER A 157 -7.19 4.83 -12.33
C SER A 157 -6.07 5.88 -12.44
N HIS A 158 -4.86 5.49 -12.07
CA HIS A 158 -3.66 6.32 -12.21
C HIS A 158 -3.36 6.62 -13.68
N GLU A 159 -3.49 5.63 -14.57
CA GLU A 159 -3.29 5.80 -16.02
C GLU A 159 -4.28 6.81 -16.59
N ALA A 160 -5.54 6.79 -16.13
CA ALA A 160 -6.54 7.78 -16.53
C ALA A 160 -6.16 9.20 -16.09
N ASN A 161 -5.60 9.37 -14.88
CA ASN A 161 -5.07 10.65 -14.41
C ASN A 161 -3.88 11.11 -15.27
N PHE A 162 -2.89 10.28 -15.51
CA PHE A 162 -1.73 10.63 -16.36
C PHE A 162 -2.14 10.87 -17.82
N GLY A 163 -3.14 10.16 -18.33
CA GLY A 163 -3.73 10.43 -19.64
C GLY A 163 -4.39 11.82 -19.72
N LYS A 164 -5.17 12.21 -18.69
CA LYS A 164 -5.75 13.57 -18.58
C LYS A 164 -4.65 14.63 -18.50
N LEU A 165 -3.58 14.39 -17.71
CA LEU A 165 -2.44 15.27 -17.58
C LEU A 165 -1.76 15.48 -18.94
N SER A 166 -1.47 14.43 -19.67
CA SER A 166 -0.82 14.48 -20.99
C SER A 166 -1.67 15.25 -22.02
N LEU A 167 -3.00 15.12 -21.96
CA LEU A 167 -3.94 15.83 -22.81
C LEU A 167 -4.23 17.28 -22.36
N GLY A 168 -3.68 17.74 -21.24
CA GLY A 168 -3.92 19.08 -20.69
C GLY A 168 -5.32 19.29 -20.15
N ARG A 169 -5.99 18.23 -19.73
CA ARG A 169 -7.32 18.32 -19.11
C ARG A 169 -7.25 18.62 -17.62
N ILE A 170 -6.10 18.34 -17.02
CA ILE A 170 -5.73 18.68 -15.64
C ILE A 170 -4.30 19.22 -15.64
N ASP A 171 -3.93 19.97 -14.62
CA ASP A 171 -2.64 20.63 -14.51
C ASP A 171 -1.60 19.76 -13.80
N LEU A 172 -2.05 19.00 -12.80
CA LEU A 172 -1.22 18.16 -11.95
C LEU A 172 -1.90 16.83 -11.67
N VAL A 173 -1.11 15.82 -11.31
CA VAL A 173 -1.57 14.56 -10.71
C VAL A 173 -0.89 14.40 -9.36
N ILE A 174 -1.67 14.09 -8.31
CA ILE A 174 -1.12 13.65 -7.04
C ILE A 174 -1.17 12.13 -6.95
N THR A 175 -0.05 11.50 -6.65
CA THR A 175 0.03 10.06 -6.36
C THR A 175 1.32 9.77 -5.58
N ASP A 176 1.47 8.54 -5.10
CA ASP A 176 2.76 8.09 -4.55
C ASP A 176 3.86 8.19 -5.60
N ARG A 177 5.08 8.53 -5.15
CA ARG A 177 6.25 8.71 -6.00
C ARG A 177 6.55 7.51 -6.88
N ARG A 178 6.58 6.31 -6.31
CA ARG A 178 6.91 5.06 -7.02
C ARG A 178 5.80 4.65 -7.97
N VAL A 179 4.55 4.80 -7.53
CA VAL A 179 3.37 4.55 -8.38
C VAL A 179 3.39 5.47 -9.59
N GLY A 180 3.62 6.77 -9.39
CA GLY A 180 3.71 7.73 -10.50
C GLY A 180 4.83 7.39 -11.47
N GLN A 181 6.02 7.05 -10.96
CA GLN A 181 7.17 6.64 -11.79
C GLN A 181 6.87 5.33 -12.56
N HIS A 182 6.20 4.37 -11.91
CA HIS A 182 5.78 3.13 -12.57
C HIS A 182 4.81 3.40 -13.71
N VAL A 183 3.79 4.22 -13.48
CA VAL A 183 2.79 4.59 -14.51
C VAL A 183 3.42 5.37 -15.65
N ILE A 184 4.29 6.35 -15.36
CA ILE A 184 5.03 7.11 -16.37
C ILE A 184 5.81 6.17 -17.30
N LYS A 185 6.54 5.21 -16.72
CA LYS A 185 7.29 4.21 -17.48
C LYS A 185 6.36 3.30 -18.29
N ALA A 186 5.30 2.78 -17.68
CA ALA A 186 4.35 1.86 -18.34
C ALA A 186 3.62 2.53 -19.52
N MET A 187 3.38 3.85 -19.43
CA MET A 187 2.70 4.63 -20.48
C MET A 187 3.68 5.26 -21.49
N GLY A 188 5.00 5.09 -21.34
CA GLY A 188 6.00 5.72 -22.21
C GLY A 188 6.02 7.25 -22.13
N LEU A 189 5.76 7.79 -20.92
CA LEU A 189 5.70 9.23 -20.66
C LEU A 189 7.02 9.82 -20.11
N GLU A 190 8.10 9.00 -20.09
CA GLU A 190 9.42 9.46 -19.68
C GLU A 190 9.87 10.63 -20.58
N GLY A 191 10.38 11.68 -19.96
CA GLY A 191 10.74 12.92 -20.65
C GLY A 191 9.58 13.87 -20.96
N ASN A 192 8.33 13.43 -20.86
CA ASN A 192 7.15 14.27 -21.07
C ASN A 192 6.48 14.71 -19.76
N VAL A 193 6.69 13.95 -18.69
CA VAL A 193 6.14 14.20 -17.35
C VAL A 193 7.27 14.25 -16.35
N SER A 194 7.24 15.24 -15.48
CA SER A 194 8.19 15.41 -14.37
C SER A 194 7.46 15.45 -13.04
N GLN A 195 8.21 15.15 -11.99
CA GLN A 195 7.77 15.25 -10.61
C GLN A 195 8.15 16.62 -10.03
N ALA A 196 7.24 17.25 -9.29
CA ALA A 196 7.56 18.42 -8.49
C ALA A 196 8.47 18.03 -7.31
N PRO A 197 9.37 18.92 -6.87
CA PRO A 197 10.30 18.61 -5.76
C PRO A 197 9.59 18.46 -4.41
N PHE A 198 8.37 18.95 -4.30
CA PHE A 198 7.60 19.00 -3.07
C PHE A 198 6.96 17.65 -2.72
N VAL A 199 7.16 17.20 -1.47
CA VAL A 199 6.44 16.08 -0.87
C VAL A 199 5.22 16.61 -0.14
N VAL A 200 4.03 16.29 -0.66
CA VAL A 200 2.75 16.74 -0.08
C VAL A 200 2.50 16.10 1.28
N SER A 201 2.73 14.79 1.38
CA SER A 201 2.65 14.05 2.64
C SER A 201 3.40 12.73 2.59
N ARG A 202 3.73 12.21 3.77
CA ARG A 202 4.21 10.84 3.97
C ARG A 202 3.16 10.05 4.72
N GLN A 203 2.93 8.81 4.29
CA GLN A 203 1.93 7.92 4.87
C GLN A 203 2.52 6.53 5.05
N GLN A 204 2.11 5.85 6.11
CA GLN A 204 2.45 4.45 6.34
C GLN A 204 1.33 3.55 5.83
N GLN A 205 1.72 2.51 5.09
CA GLN A 205 0.80 1.49 4.59
C GLN A 205 0.75 0.29 5.53
N PHE A 206 -0.44 -0.26 5.67
CA PHE A 206 -0.69 -1.38 6.57
C PHE A 206 -1.50 -2.48 5.89
N LEU A 207 -1.38 -3.69 6.42
CA LEU A 207 -2.45 -4.67 6.39
C LEU A 207 -3.38 -4.34 7.55
N ALA A 208 -4.61 -3.91 7.29
CA ALA A 208 -5.61 -3.80 8.37
C ALA A 208 -6.62 -4.92 8.28
N VAL A 209 -7.08 -5.41 9.43
CA VAL A 209 -8.12 -6.43 9.53
C VAL A 209 -9.31 -5.93 10.36
N ARG A 210 -10.49 -6.44 10.06
CA ARG A 210 -11.70 -6.12 10.82
C ARG A 210 -11.57 -6.66 12.25
N ARG A 211 -12.10 -5.90 13.20
CA ARG A 211 -12.22 -6.37 14.58
C ARG A 211 -13.12 -7.60 14.65
N GLY A 212 -12.67 -8.64 15.33
CA GLY A 212 -13.39 -9.89 15.50
C GLY A 212 -12.63 -10.86 16.40
N ALA A 213 -13.22 -11.98 16.73
CA ALA A 213 -12.62 -12.98 17.61
C ALA A 213 -11.27 -13.47 17.05
N GLY A 214 -10.22 -13.36 17.84
CA GLY A 214 -8.86 -13.79 17.47
C GLY A 214 -8.07 -12.83 16.58
N MET A 215 -8.68 -11.78 16.04
CA MET A 215 -7.99 -10.86 15.11
C MET A 215 -6.94 -10.01 15.82
N ASP A 216 -7.14 -9.63 17.08
CA ASP A 216 -6.12 -8.93 17.88
C ASP A 216 -4.83 -9.74 17.99
N LEU A 217 -4.93 -11.04 18.26
CA LEU A 217 -3.76 -11.92 18.32
C LEU A 217 -3.11 -12.09 16.95
N LEU A 218 -3.90 -12.21 15.87
CA LEU A 218 -3.38 -12.30 14.51
C LEU A 218 -2.56 -11.06 14.16
N VAL A 219 -3.09 -9.86 14.42
CA VAL A 219 -2.43 -8.58 14.12
C VAL A 219 -1.13 -8.43 14.92
N GLN A 220 -1.12 -8.80 16.20
CA GLN A 220 0.10 -8.79 17.03
C GLN A 220 1.17 -9.75 16.49
N ARG A 221 0.79 -10.99 16.14
CA ARG A 221 1.71 -11.96 15.55
C ARG A 221 2.22 -11.52 14.19
N PHE A 222 1.34 -10.94 13.36
CA PHE A 222 1.71 -10.37 12.07
C PHE A 222 2.75 -9.25 12.22
N ALA A 223 2.50 -8.29 13.12
CA ALA A 223 3.43 -7.20 13.38
C ALA A 223 4.81 -7.69 13.84
N ALA A 224 4.84 -8.65 14.76
CA ALA A 224 6.09 -9.22 15.27
C ALA A 224 6.88 -9.96 14.17
N GLU A 225 6.19 -10.77 13.35
CA GLU A 225 6.79 -11.52 12.26
C GLU A 225 7.26 -10.59 11.12
N LEU A 226 6.47 -9.58 10.76
CA LEU A 226 6.83 -8.56 9.78
C LEU A 226 8.09 -7.81 10.20
N LYS A 227 8.16 -7.37 11.46
CA LYS A 227 9.34 -6.69 12.00
C LYS A 227 10.59 -7.59 11.94
N ARG A 228 10.44 -8.89 12.23
CA ARG A 228 11.53 -9.86 12.11
C ARG A 228 11.95 -10.03 10.65
N PHE A 229 11.01 -10.25 9.75
CA PHE A 229 11.27 -10.44 8.33
C PHE A 229 11.99 -9.23 7.70
N LYS A 230 11.62 -8.02 8.07
CA LYS A 230 12.29 -6.79 7.58
C LYS A 230 13.77 -6.69 7.94
N GLN A 231 14.24 -7.43 8.93
CA GLN A 231 15.66 -7.51 9.32
C GLN A 231 16.44 -8.58 8.55
N GLU A 232 15.77 -9.40 7.74
CA GLU A 232 16.39 -10.51 7.03
C GLU A 232 16.94 -10.07 5.65
N PRO A 233 18.03 -10.68 5.16
CA PRO A 233 18.54 -10.43 3.81
C PRO A 233 17.51 -10.71 2.71
N ALA A 234 16.55 -11.62 2.96
CA ALA A 234 15.47 -11.94 2.05
C ALA A 234 14.53 -10.74 1.81
N TYR A 235 14.24 -9.95 2.86
CA TYR A 235 13.47 -8.73 2.71
C TYR A 235 14.24 -7.66 1.93
N ALA A 236 15.55 -7.50 2.22
CA ALA A 236 16.38 -6.55 1.47
C ALA A 236 16.43 -6.89 -0.03
N ALA A 237 16.52 -8.19 -0.38
CA ALA A 237 16.48 -8.64 -1.77
C ALA A 237 15.09 -8.38 -2.41
N LEU A 238 14.01 -8.61 -1.66
CA LEU A 238 12.65 -8.34 -2.11
C LEU A 238 12.43 -6.84 -2.34
N SER A 239 12.86 -6.01 -1.42
CA SER A 239 12.80 -4.55 -1.50
C SER A 239 13.58 -4.02 -2.70
N ALA A 240 14.80 -4.50 -2.93
CA ALA A 240 15.62 -4.15 -4.09
C ALA A 240 14.96 -4.54 -5.42
N LYS A 241 14.27 -5.71 -5.47
CA LYS A 241 13.52 -6.18 -6.65
C LYS A 241 12.44 -5.18 -7.09
N TYR A 242 11.80 -4.50 -6.14
CA TYR A 242 10.72 -3.54 -6.40
C TYR A 242 11.17 -2.08 -6.40
N GLY A 243 12.49 -1.83 -6.35
CA GLY A 243 13.04 -0.48 -6.49
C GLY A 243 12.71 0.41 -5.31
N GLU A 244 12.81 -0.08 -4.07
CA GLU A 244 12.99 0.82 -2.95
C GLU A 244 14.21 1.68 -3.25
N ILE A 245 13.97 2.91 -3.61
CA ILE A 245 15.00 3.93 -3.67
C ILE A 245 15.46 4.07 -2.21
N GLN A 246 16.63 3.53 -1.89
CA GLN A 246 17.36 3.98 -0.71
C GLN A 246 17.33 5.50 -0.80
N ALA A 247 16.66 6.14 0.16
CA ALA A 247 16.73 7.58 0.31
C ALA A 247 18.21 7.93 0.24
N ASN A 248 18.57 8.74 -0.73
CA ASN A 248 19.95 9.01 -1.09
C ASN A 248 20.60 9.74 0.10
N THR A 249 21.20 8.99 1.02
CA THR A 249 22.07 9.49 2.09
C THR A 249 23.34 10.16 1.54
N ALA A 250 23.42 10.35 0.23
CA ALA A 250 24.52 11.01 -0.45
C ALA A 250 24.48 12.54 -0.40
N SER A 251 23.42 13.18 0.10
CA SER A 251 23.34 14.65 0.16
C SER A 251 23.77 15.26 1.51
N GLU A 252 23.93 14.46 2.55
CA GLU A 252 24.36 15.00 3.86
C GLU A 252 25.88 15.08 4.03
N HIS A 253 26.65 14.35 3.23
CA HIS A 253 28.12 14.39 3.34
C HIS A 253 28.81 15.50 2.51
N THR A 254 28.07 16.24 1.71
CA THR A 254 28.68 17.32 0.88
C THR A 254 28.65 18.69 1.57
N VAL A 255 27.85 18.88 2.61
CA VAL A 255 27.77 20.15 3.34
C VAL A 255 28.82 20.25 4.45
N GLU A 256 29.22 19.13 5.06
CA GLU A 256 30.22 19.14 6.14
C GLU A 256 31.69 19.30 5.70
N GLN A 257 31.99 19.12 4.41
CA GLN A 257 33.34 19.29 3.89
C GLN A 257 33.67 20.69 3.34
N GLN A 258 32.68 21.59 3.22
CA GLN A 258 32.94 22.97 2.79
C GLN A 258 33.14 23.98 3.92
N GLU A 259 32.85 23.64 5.16
CA GLU A 259 33.12 24.53 6.32
C GLU A 259 34.49 24.32 6.99
N SER A 260 35.29 23.34 6.54
CA SER A 260 36.63 23.05 7.13
C SER A 260 37.78 23.58 6.28
N SER A 261 37.53 24.38 5.23
CA SER A 261 38.64 24.97 4.43
C SER A 261 38.35 26.43 4.09
N ALA A 262 38.41 27.28 5.11
CA ALA A 262 38.65 28.71 4.91
C ALA A 262 39.76 29.15 5.86
N PRO A 263 40.75 29.90 5.38
CA PRO A 263 41.99 30.25 6.09
C PRO A 263 41.77 31.25 7.24
#